data_c8a9064ceec36dc4a32ad5f6781e4379
#
_entry.id   c8a9064ceec36dc4a32ad5f6781e4379
#
_cell.length_a   1.000
_cell.length_b   1.000
_cell.length_c   1.000
_cell.angle_alpha   90.00
_cell.angle_beta   90.00
_cell.angle_gamma   90.00
#
_symmetry.space_group_name_H-M   'P 1'
#
loop_
_entity.id
_entity.type
_entity.pdbx_description
1 polymer ?
#
loop_
_entity_poly.entity_id
_entity_poly.type
_entity_poly.pdbx_seq_one_letter_code
_entity_poly.pdbx_strand_id
1 'polypeptide(L)'
;MEQITCKNLAIGYDGKVLLKDINFSVKSGDYLCIIGENGSGKSTLMKTLLNLQQPISGKILYGAGVKSDEIGYLPQQTVIQKDFPASVREIVLSGCQNRVGMRPFYNRSEKKCASEMMEKLQITNLENRCYRELSGGQQQRVALARALCATKKILLLDEPVSGLDPKVTEEMYRLIEKINCEDRITIIMISHDIKAATNYASHILHIGEEIFYGTRQEYERRCTID
;
A
#
# COMPACT_ATOMS: atom_id res chain seq x y z
N MET A 1 5.05 -17.12 -7.37
CA MET A 1 6.02 -17.28 -6.25
C MET A 1 5.53 -16.49 -5.06
N GLU A 2 5.63 -17.05 -3.83
CA GLU A 2 5.29 -16.32 -2.61
C GLU A 2 6.26 -15.17 -2.38
N GLN A 3 5.73 -13.99 -2.08
CA GLN A 3 6.49 -12.78 -1.77
C GLN A 3 6.45 -12.44 -0.30
N ILE A 4 5.31 -12.66 0.37
CA ILE A 4 5.16 -12.51 1.82
C ILE A 4 4.38 -13.72 2.35
N THR A 5 4.86 -14.31 3.45
CA THR A 5 4.14 -15.38 4.15
C THR A 5 4.16 -15.08 5.64
N CYS A 6 2.98 -14.96 6.24
CA CYS A 6 2.79 -14.82 7.67
C CYS A 6 2.42 -16.17 8.28
N LYS A 7 3.15 -16.59 9.33
CA LYS A 7 2.92 -17.87 10.02
C LYS A 7 2.72 -17.64 11.51
N ASN A 8 1.54 -18.00 12.01
CA ASN A 8 1.14 -17.90 13.43
C ASN A 8 1.49 -16.52 14.01
N LEU A 9 1.26 -15.45 13.20
CA LEU A 9 1.68 -14.12 13.55
C LEU A 9 0.77 -13.55 14.63
N ALA A 10 1.36 -13.01 15.71
CA ALA A 10 0.69 -12.21 16.72
C ALA A 10 1.28 -10.81 16.73
N ILE A 11 0.41 -9.81 16.70
CA ILE A 11 0.78 -8.40 16.69
C ILE A 11 0.08 -7.64 17.80
N GLY A 12 0.66 -6.53 18.22
CA GLY A 12 0.12 -5.68 19.28
C GLY A 12 1.08 -4.59 19.70
N TYR A 13 0.81 -3.94 20.83
CA TYR A 13 1.58 -2.84 21.40
C TYR A 13 1.87 -3.10 22.87
N ASP A 14 3.07 -2.72 23.34
CA ASP A 14 3.47 -2.76 24.75
C ASP A 14 3.20 -4.13 25.43
N GLY A 15 3.46 -5.21 24.68
CA GLY A 15 3.22 -6.58 25.16
C GLY A 15 1.75 -7.03 25.15
N LYS A 16 0.81 -6.16 24.82
CA LYS A 16 -0.61 -6.53 24.67
C LYS A 16 -0.87 -7.04 23.26
N VAL A 17 -1.34 -8.29 23.16
CA VAL A 17 -1.73 -8.89 21.88
C VAL A 17 -3.01 -8.24 21.40
N LEU A 18 -2.98 -7.70 20.19
CA LEU A 18 -4.15 -7.14 19.50
C LEU A 18 -4.78 -8.16 18.56
N LEU A 19 -3.96 -8.86 17.79
CA LEU A 19 -4.35 -9.94 16.90
C LEU A 19 -3.40 -11.11 17.06
N LYS A 20 -3.92 -12.33 16.95
CA LYS A 20 -3.16 -13.57 17.04
C LYS A 20 -3.57 -14.53 15.92
N ASP A 21 -2.76 -15.56 15.74
CA ASP A 21 -3.01 -16.66 14.81
C ASP A 21 -3.24 -16.21 13.35
N ILE A 22 -2.59 -15.09 12.97
CA ILE A 22 -2.68 -14.57 11.60
C ILE A 22 -1.82 -15.44 10.68
N ASN A 23 -2.47 -16.09 9.73
CA ASN A 23 -1.84 -16.95 8.73
C ASN A 23 -2.33 -16.57 7.35
N PHE A 24 -1.43 -16.08 6.48
CA PHE A 24 -1.73 -15.83 5.07
C PHE A 24 -0.46 -15.78 4.23
N SER A 25 -0.61 -15.91 2.91
CA SER A 25 0.49 -15.73 1.96
C SER A 25 0.05 -14.86 0.80
N VAL A 26 0.99 -14.07 0.29
CA VAL A 26 0.78 -13.19 -0.87
C VAL A 26 1.76 -13.59 -1.96
N LYS A 27 1.24 -13.92 -3.13
CA LYS A 27 2.03 -14.30 -4.31
C LYS A 27 2.28 -13.08 -5.21
N SER A 28 3.28 -13.22 -6.07
CA SER A 28 3.57 -12.18 -7.07
C SER A 28 2.37 -11.91 -7.97
N GLY A 29 1.96 -10.64 -8.04
CA GLY A 29 0.81 -10.19 -8.81
C GLY A 29 -0.54 -10.30 -8.10
N ASP A 30 -0.59 -10.80 -6.85
CA ASP A 30 -1.82 -10.80 -6.07
C ASP A 30 -2.25 -9.36 -5.74
N TYR A 31 -3.57 -9.18 -5.60
CA TYR A 31 -4.17 -8.00 -5.02
C TYR A 31 -4.89 -8.44 -3.73
N LEU A 32 -4.20 -8.30 -2.59
CA LEU A 32 -4.76 -8.58 -1.27
C LEU A 32 -5.44 -7.33 -0.71
N CYS A 33 -6.71 -7.45 -0.35
CA CYS A 33 -7.40 -6.41 0.42
C CYS A 33 -7.57 -6.84 1.88
N ILE A 34 -7.12 -5.99 2.81
CA ILE A 34 -7.28 -6.15 4.26
C ILE A 34 -8.47 -5.29 4.69
N ILE A 35 -9.50 -5.94 5.21
CA ILE A 35 -10.73 -5.30 5.66
C ILE A 35 -11.01 -5.63 7.13
N GLY A 36 -11.85 -4.85 7.77
CA GLY A 36 -12.25 -5.01 9.17
C GLY A 36 -12.62 -3.68 9.81
N GLU A 37 -13.14 -3.72 11.03
CA GLU A 37 -13.56 -2.55 11.79
C GLU A 37 -12.41 -1.60 12.15
N ASN A 38 -12.75 -0.37 12.53
CA ASN A 38 -11.76 0.57 13.07
C ASN A 38 -11.17 0.02 14.38
N GLY A 39 -9.86 0.12 14.53
CA GLY A 39 -9.18 -0.42 15.71
C GLY A 39 -8.90 -1.93 15.67
N SER A 40 -9.32 -2.65 14.62
CA SER A 40 -9.10 -4.10 14.51
C SER A 40 -7.63 -4.52 14.29
N GLY A 41 -6.69 -3.58 14.17
CA GLY A 41 -5.26 -3.90 14.03
C GLY A 41 -4.71 -3.87 12.61
N LYS A 42 -5.49 -3.46 11.60
CA LYS A 42 -5.04 -3.40 10.19
C LYS A 42 -3.76 -2.58 9.99
N SER A 43 -3.72 -1.36 10.52
CA SER A 43 -2.52 -0.50 10.39
C SER A 43 -1.35 -1.03 11.21
N THR A 44 -1.59 -1.74 12.32
CA THR A 44 -0.54 -2.45 13.07
C THR A 44 0.04 -3.58 12.24
N LEU A 45 -0.82 -4.38 11.58
CA LEU A 45 -0.38 -5.42 10.66
C LEU A 45 0.46 -4.83 9.52
N MET A 46 0.00 -3.71 8.91
CA MET A 46 0.73 -3.02 7.86
C MET A 46 2.14 -2.58 8.31
N LYS A 47 2.25 -1.97 9.51
CA LYS A 47 3.55 -1.59 10.09
C LYS A 47 4.45 -2.80 10.35
N THR A 48 3.86 -3.93 10.76
CA THR A 48 4.61 -5.17 10.97
C THR A 48 5.09 -5.77 9.65
N LEU A 49 4.28 -5.72 8.58
CA LEU A 49 4.68 -6.12 7.23
C LEU A 49 5.77 -5.22 6.63
N LEU A 50 5.89 -3.99 7.08
CA LEU A 50 6.96 -3.05 6.68
C LEU A 50 8.21 -3.20 7.56
N ASN A 51 8.21 -4.11 8.54
CA ASN A 51 9.26 -4.24 9.56
C ASN A 51 9.52 -2.93 10.37
N LEU A 52 8.50 -2.07 10.44
CA LEU A 52 8.50 -0.86 11.28
C LEU A 52 8.14 -1.19 12.73
N GLN A 53 7.55 -2.37 12.94
CA GLN A 53 7.18 -2.91 14.25
C GLN A 53 7.45 -4.41 14.26
N GLN A 54 8.05 -4.90 15.35
CA GLN A 54 8.28 -6.33 15.52
C GLN A 54 6.98 -7.05 15.91
N PRO A 55 6.71 -8.25 15.41
CA PRO A 55 5.62 -9.07 15.89
C PRO A 55 5.86 -9.52 17.34
N ILE A 56 4.79 -9.76 18.10
CA ILE A 56 4.87 -10.32 19.44
C ILE A 56 5.29 -11.80 19.35
N SER A 57 4.75 -12.53 18.38
CA SER A 57 5.15 -13.92 18.08
C SER A 57 4.87 -14.25 16.62
N GLY A 58 5.29 -15.44 16.19
CA GLY A 58 5.16 -15.88 14.81
C GLY A 58 6.29 -15.34 13.90
N LYS A 59 6.11 -15.45 12.58
CA LYS A 59 7.15 -15.10 11.60
C LYS A 59 6.54 -14.50 10.35
N ILE A 60 7.22 -13.48 9.81
CA ILE A 60 7.01 -12.97 8.46
C ILE A 60 8.21 -13.41 7.62
N LEU A 61 7.93 -14.10 6.52
CA LEU A 61 8.94 -14.55 5.57
C LEU A 61 8.77 -13.77 4.28
N TYR A 62 9.86 -13.11 3.86
CA TYR A 62 9.92 -12.43 2.57
C TYR A 62 10.58 -13.38 1.56
N GLY A 63 9.84 -13.70 0.50
CA GLY A 63 10.28 -14.59 -0.58
C GLY A 63 10.51 -13.86 -1.90
N ALA A 64 10.85 -14.60 -2.94
CA ALA A 64 11.04 -14.08 -4.32
C ALA A 64 12.00 -12.88 -4.41
N GLY A 65 13.00 -12.79 -3.53
CA GLY A 65 13.99 -11.71 -3.50
C GLY A 65 13.39 -10.35 -3.09
N VAL A 66 12.30 -10.34 -2.35
CA VAL A 66 11.74 -9.13 -1.74
C VAL A 66 12.57 -8.75 -0.53
N LYS A 67 12.98 -7.48 -0.45
CA LYS A 67 13.56 -6.88 0.73
C LYS A 67 12.57 -5.90 1.34
N SER A 68 12.55 -5.78 2.66
CA SER A 68 11.60 -4.89 3.35
C SER A 68 11.76 -3.42 2.97
N ASP A 69 12.98 -2.99 2.65
CA ASP A 69 13.29 -1.63 2.20
C ASP A 69 12.95 -1.36 0.72
N GLU A 70 12.57 -2.39 -0.03
CA GLU A 70 12.12 -2.31 -1.43
C GLU A 70 10.59 -2.39 -1.55
N ILE A 71 9.85 -2.35 -0.44
CA ILE A 71 8.39 -2.30 -0.42
C ILE A 71 7.96 -0.84 -0.54
N GLY A 72 7.14 -0.53 -1.54
CA GLY A 72 6.52 0.79 -1.67
C GLY A 72 5.41 0.94 -0.64
N TYR A 73 5.36 2.07 0.05
CA TYR A 73 4.34 2.34 1.05
C TYR A 73 3.66 3.68 0.85
N LEU A 74 2.36 3.64 0.77
CA LEU A 74 1.50 4.81 0.81
C LEU A 74 0.75 4.80 2.15
N PRO A 75 1.17 5.64 3.11
CA PRO A 75 0.50 5.75 4.40
C PRO A 75 -0.82 6.50 4.30
N GLN A 76 -1.71 6.28 5.28
CA GLN A 76 -2.87 7.12 5.46
C GLN A 76 -2.43 8.59 5.63
N GLN A 77 -3.01 9.48 4.83
CA GLN A 77 -2.62 10.89 4.84
C GLN A 77 -3.05 11.60 6.11
N THR A 78 -2.10 12.27 6.76
CA THR A 78 -2.38 13.20 7.88
C THR A 78 -2.49 14.64 7.38
N VAL A 79 -3.13 15.52 8.16
CA VAL A 79 -3.25 16.96 7.86
C VAL A 79 -1.88 17.60 7.65
N ILE A 80 -0.89 17.26 8.47
CA ILE A 80 0.50 17.80 8.39
C ILE A 80 1.17 17.43 7.06
N GLN A 81 0.91 16.22 6.55
CA GLN A 81 1.47 15.79 5.26
C GLN A 81 0.88 16.55 4.07
N LYS A 82 -0.38 17.02 4.19
CA LYS A 82 -1.04 17.81 3.13
C LYS A 82 -0.44 19.20 2.96
N ASP A 83 0.13 19.77 4.01
CA ASP A 83 0.72 21.12 3.99
C ASP A 83 2.23 21.15 3.70
N PHE A 84 2.79 20.05 3.20
CA PHE A 84 4.24 19.97 2.98
C PHE A 84 4.71 20.91 1.85
N PRO A 85 5.66 21.85 2.13
CA PRO A 85 6.05 22.90 1.19
C PRO A 85 7.14 22.44 0.20
N ALA A 86 6.88 21.34 -0.52
CA ALA A 86 7.81 20.84 -1.54
C ALA A 86 7.11 20.73 -2.89
N SER A 87 7.86 20.74 -3.96
CA SER A 87 7.35 20.49 -5.31
C SER A 87 6.95 19.01 -5.47
N VAL A 88 6.02 18.75 -6.36
CA VAL A 88 5.62 17.38 -6.75
C VAL A 88 6.84 16.56 -7.13
N ARG A 89 7.75 17.12 -7.92
CA ARG A 89 8.99 16.46 -8.36
C ARG A 89 9.86 16.02 -7.18
N GLU A 90 10.07 16.88 -6.18
CA GLU A 90 10.86 16.55 -4.99
C GLU A 90 10.23 15.44 -4.19
N ILE A 91 8.90 15.47 -4.00
CA ILE A 91 8.18 14.42 -3.30
C ILE A 91 8.29 13.08 -4.03
N VAL A 92 8.08 13.04 -5.34
CA VAL A 92 8.16 11.80 -6.12
C VAL A 92 9.59 11.25 -6.11
N LEU A 93 10.61 12.11 -6.29
CA LEU A 93 12.02 11.73 -6.23
C LEU A 93 12.40 11.15 -4.87
N SER A 94 11.81 11.64 -3.78
CA SER A 94 12.10 11.11 -2.44
C SER A 94 11.74 9.62 -2.30
N GLY A 95 10.87 9.09 -3.15
CA GLY A 95 10.58 7.66 -3.23
C GLY A 95 11.75 6.80 -3.70
N CYS A 96 12.75 7.40 -4.37
CA CYS A 96 13.97 6.70 -4.79
C CYS A 96 15.07 6.65 -3.71
N GLN A 97 14.83 7.20 -2.51
CA GLN A 97 15.85 7.40 -1.49
C GLN A 97 16.54 6.10 -1.02
N ASN A 98 15.82 4.98 -1.02
CA ASN A 98 16.35 3.65 -0.73
C ASN A 98 17.49 3.20 -1.70
N ARG A 99 17.61 3.84 -2.89
CA ARG A 99 18.62 3.53 -3.91
C ARG A 99 19.79 4.52 -3.94
N VAL A 100 19.66 5.66 -3.29
CA VAL A 100 20.65 6.72 -3.32
C VAL A 100 21.90 6.34 -2.51
N GLY A 101 21.73 5.57 -1.43
CA GLY A 101 22.81 5.23 -0.51
C GLY A 101 23.41 6.49 0.12
N MET A 102 24.74 6.61 0.10
CA MET A 102 25.46 7.79 0.66
C MET A 102 25.66 8.94 -0.34
N ARG A 103 25.05 8.87 -1.54
CA ARG A 103 25.20 9.95 -2.55
C ARG A 103 24.36 11.17 -2.17
N PRO A 104 24.90 12.40 -2.35
CA PRO A 104 24.17 13.63 -2.02
C PRO A 104 23.09 13.99 -3.05
N PHE A 105 23.14 13.42 -4.26
CA PHE A 105 22.24 13.77 -5.37
C PHE A 105 21.66 12.55 -6.07
N TYR A 106 20.44 12.69 -6.58
CA TYR A 106 19.79 11.72 -7.46
C TYR A 106 20.48 11.67 -8.82
N ASN A 107 20.71 10.45 -9.31
CA ASN A 107 21.29 10.23 -10.63
C ASN A 107 20.23 10.25 -11.75
N ARG A 108 20.68 10.00 -13.00
CA ARG A 108 19.79 10.00 -14.17
C ARG A 108 18.72 8.91 -14.11
N SER A 109 19.04 7.73 -13.56
CA SER A 109 18.06 6.62 -13.51
C SER A 109 16.94 6.90 -12.51
N GLU A 110 17.25 7.52 -11.37
CA GLU A 110 16.26 7.89 -10.36
C GLU A 110 15.36 9.03 -10.87
N LYS A 111 15.94 10.03 -11.53
CA LYS A 111 15.18 11.11 -12.17
C LYS A 111 14.27 10.59 -13.27
N LYS A 112 14.74 9.64 -14.07
CA LYS A 112 13.95 8.97 -15.11
C LYS A 112 12.80 8.18 -14.50
N CYS A 113 13.08 7.38 -13.46
CA CYS A 113 12.05 6.64 -12.72
C CYS A 113 10.94 7.56 -12.20
N ALA A 114 11.32 8.69 -11.57
CA ALA A 114 10.34 9.67 -11.07
C ALA A 114 9.49 10.26 -12.21
N SER A 115 10.11 10.62 -13.35
CA SER A 115 9.37 11.13 -14.52
C SER A 115 8.41 10.10 -15.08
N GLU A 116 8.82 8.83 -15.21
CA GLU A 116 7.96 7.73 -15.68
C GLU A 116 6.76 7.51 -14.74
N MET A 117 6.97 7.61 -13.41
CA MET A 117 5.87 7.47 -12.45
C MET A 117 4.94 8.68 -12.49
N MET A 118 5.46 9.89 -12.67
CA MET A 118 4.61 11.08 -12.84
C MET A 118 3.77 11.00 -14.11
N GLU A 119 4.32 10.51 -15.21
CA GLU A 119 3.60 10.30 -16.48
C GLU A 119 2.50 9.23 -16.31
N LYS A 120 2.85 8.08 -15.73
CA LYS A 120 1.92 6.98 -15.45
C LYS A 120 0.73 7.43 -14.60
N LEU A 121 0.96 8.28 -13.61
CA LEU A 121 -0.08 8.81 -12.71
C LEU A 121 -0.73 10.10 -13.22
N GLN A 122 -0.37 10.54 -14.44
CA GLN A 122 -0.95 11.72 -15.10
C GLN A 122 -0.79 13.01 -14.28
N ILE A 123 0.39 13.21 -13.69
CA ILE A 123 0.73 14.39 -12.87
C ILE A 123 1.97 15.15 -13.37
N THR A 124 2.47 14.85 -14.57
CA THR A 124 3.65 15.51 -15.16
C THR A 124 3.47 17.02 -15.27
N ASN A 125 2.26 17.48 -15.63
CA ASN A 125 1.91 18.90 -15.70
C ASN A 125 1.94 19.62 -14.33
N LEU A 126 2.04 18.89 -13.24
CA LEU A 126 2.07 19.41 -11.87
C LEU A 126 3.48 19.36 -11.26
N GLU A 127 4.50 18.87 -11.99
CA GLU A 127 5.83 18.55 -11.44
C GLU A 127 6.48 19.69 -10.66
N ASN A 128 6.27 20.93 -11.08
CA ASN A 128 6.85 22.14 -10.47
C ASN A 128 5.89 22.84 -9.48
N ARG A 129 4.65 22.34 -9.32
CA ARG A 129 3.70 22.91 -8.36
C ARG A 129 4.01 22.49 -6.93
N CYS A 130 3.68 23.36 -6.00
CA CYS A 130 3.77 23.04 -4.58
C CYS A 130 2.69 22.02 -4.20
N TYR A 131 3.07 20.98 -3.45
CA TYR A 131 2.17 19.88 -3.06
C TYR A 131 0.93 20.35 -2.30
N ARG A 132 1.06 21.32 -1.40
CA ARG A 132 -0.06 21.87 -0.63
C ARG A 132 -1.11 22.58 -1.47
N GLU A 133 -0.79 22.97 -2.70
CA GLU A 133 -1.71 23.65 -3.62
C GLU A 133 -2.55 22.68 -4.47
N LEU A 134 -2.30 21.39 -4.32
CA LEU A 134 -2.96 20.34 -5.07
C LEU A 134 -4.29 19.95 -4.43
N SER A 135 -5.25 19.52 -5.26
CA SER A 135 -6.46 18.84 -4.77
C SER A 135 -6.12 17.53 -4.08
N GLY A 136 -7.00 17.03 -3.21
CA GLY A 136 -6.79 15.77 -2.49
C GLY A 136 -6.47 14.59 -3.43
N GLY A 137 -7.18 14.47 -4.55
CA GLY A 137 -6.92 13.43 -5.54
C GLY A 137 -5.56 13.58 -6.23
N GLN A 138 -5.12 14.82 -6.52
CA GLN A 138 -3.79 15.08 -7.07
C GLN A 138 -2.70 14.74 -6.04
N GLN A 139 -2.89 15.14 -4.78
CA GLN A 139 -1.97 14.79 -3.69
C GLN A 139 -1.83 13.27 -3.54
N GLN A 140 -2.95 12.54 -3.66
CA GLN A 140 -2.95 11.08 -3.57
C GLN A 140 -2.20 10.44 -4.74
N ARG A 141 -2.37 10.95 -5.97
CA ARG A 141 -1.58 10.50 -7.13
C ARG A 141 -0.08 10.76 -6.95
N VAL A 142 0.30 11.90 -6.39
CA VAL A 142 1.71 12.21 -6.06
C VAL A 142 2.26 11.24 -5.01
N ALA A 143 1.51 10.97 -3.95
CA ALA A 143 1.91 10.03 -2.90
C ALA A 143 2.06 8.59 -3.45
N LEU A 144 1.15 8.18 -4.35
CA LEU A 144 1.23 6.90 -5.05
C LEU A 144 2.46 6.84 -5.98
N ALA A 145 2.76 7.91 -6.73
CA ALA A 145 3.96 8.00 -7.58
C ALA A 145 5.25 7.84 -6.75
N ARG A 146 5.31 8.51 -5.60
CA ARG A 146 6.41 8.37 -4.62
C ARG A 146 6.57 6.92 -4.17
N ALA A 147 5.47 6.26 -3.78
CA ALA A 147 5.50 4.87 -3.33
C ALA A 147 5.97 3.91 -4.44
N LEU A 148 5.53 4.13 -5.69
CA LEU A 148 5.97 3.35 -6.86
C LEU A 148 7.45 3.55 -7.19
N CYS A 149 8.02 4.72 -6.92
CA CYS A 149 9.46 4.93 -7.06
C CYS A 149 10.29 4.07 -6.10
N ALA A 150 9.73 3.66 -4.96
CA ALA A 150 10.43 2.82 -3.97
C ALA A 150 10.45 1.34 -4.35
N THR A 151 9.50 0.86 -5.16
CA THR A 151 9.32 -0.57 -5.42
C THR A 151 9.11 -0.91 -6.90
N LYS A 152 9.38 -2.19 -7.21
CA LYS A 152 8.96 -2.86 -8.47
C LYS A 152 8.22 -4.16 -8.19
N LYS A 153 7.96 -4.49 -6.92
CA LYS A 153 7.43 -5.81 -6.53
C LYS A 153 6.17 -5.72 -5.70
N ILE A 154 6.20 -4.97 -4.60
CA ILE A 154 5.09 -4.91 -3.64
C ILE A 154 4.78 -3.46 -3.28
N LEU A 155 3.52 -3.11 -3.33
CA LEU A 155 2.98 -1.82 -2.92
C LEU A 155 1.96 -2.03 -1.79
N LEU A 156 2.24 -1.42 -0.64
CA LEU A 156 1.34 -1.37 0.50
C LEU A 156 0.60 -0.04 0.51
N LEU A 157 -0.73 -0.09 0.59
CA LEU A 157 -1.62 1.07 0.54
C LEU A 157 -2.51 1.11 1.80
N ASP A 158 -2.34 2.13 2.61
CA ASP A 158 -3.15 2.31 3.83
C ASP A 158 -4.24 3.36 3.55
N GLU A 159 -5.46 2.89 3.29
CA GLU A 159 -6.64 3.70 2.97
C GLU A 159 -6.40 4.72 1.84
N PRO A 160 -5.96 4.30 0.65
CA PRO A 160 -5.51 5.20 -0.42
C PRO A 160 -6.58 6.13 -0.97
N VAL A 161 -7.86 5.91 -0.66
CA VAL A 161 -8.99 6.68 -1.17
C VAL A 161 -9.76 7.43 -0.08
N SER A 162 -9.26 7.39 1.17
CA SER A 162 -9.92 8.03 2.30
C SER A 162 -10.05 9.56 2.09
N GLY A 163 -11.28 10.08 2.25
CA GLY A 163 -11.56 11.50 2.12
C GLY A 163 -11.57 12.04 0.69
N LEU A 164 -11.59 11.20 -0.32
CA LEU A 164 -11.79 11.58 -1.72
C LEU A 164 -13.27 11.54 -2.09
N ASP A 165 -13.64 12.34 -3.09
CA ASP A 165 -14.98 12.25 -3.66
C ASP A 165 -15.18 10.92 -4.43
N PRO A 166 -16.44 10.47 -4.65
CA PRO A 166 -16.71 9.15 -5.26
C PRO A 166 -16.10 8.96 -6.65
N LYS A 167 -16.03 10.01 -7.47
CA LYS A 167 -15.48 9.92 -8.82
C LYS A 167 -13.97 9.73 -8.78
N VAL A 168 -13.27 10.52 -7.97
CA VAL A 168 -11.82 10.41 -7.79
C VAL A 168 -11.45 9.09 -7.13
N THR A 169 -12.30 8.59 -6.20
CA THR A 169 -12.16 7.27 -5.58
C THR A 169 -12.16 6.15 -6.64
N GLU A 170 -13.13 6.16 -7.54
CA GLU A 170 -13.21 5.16 -8.62
C GLU A 170 -12.01 5.24 -9.57
N GLU A 171 -11.61 6.46 -9.96
CA GLU A 171 -10.42 6.67 -10.79
C GLU A 171 -9.16 6.13 -10.11
N MET A 172 -9.01 6.30 -8.79
CA MET A 172 -7.88 5.81 -8.04
C MET A 172 -7.86 4.28 -7.97
N TYR A 173 -8.99 3.62 -7.72
CA TYR A 173 -9.07 2.15 -7.76
C TYR A 173 -8.69 1.58 -9.12
N ARG A 174 -9.21 2.16 -10.21
CA ARG A 174 -8.86 1.74 -11.59
C ARG A 174 -7.36 1.91 -11.87
N LEU A 175 -6.76 2.99 -11.34
CA LEU A 175 -5.34 3.24 -11.48
C LEU A 175 -4.49 2.20 -10.73
N ILE A 176 -4.88 1.85 -9.50
CA ILE A 176 -4.23 0.80 -8.70
C ILE A 176 -4.38 -0.57 -9.37
N GLU A 177 -5.57 -0.90 -9.88
CA GLU A 177 -5.81 -2.13 -10.65
C GLU A 177 -4.91 -2.21 -11.89
N LYS A 178 -4.79 -1.11 -12.64
CA LYS A 178 -3.91 -1.04 -13.81
C LYS A 178 -2.45 -1.31 -13.43
N ILE A 179 -1.96 -0.74 -12.34
CA ILE A 179 -0.62 -0.99 -11.80
C ILE A 179 -0.44 -2.48 -11.45
N ASN A 180 -1.44 -3.10 -10.83
CA ASN A 180 -1.39 -4.52 -10.50
C ASN A 180 -1.37 -5.40 -11.77
N CYS A 181 -2.29 -5.17 -12.70
CA CYS A 181 -2.47 -6.03 -13.90
C CYS A 181 -1.36 -5.85 -14.93
N GLU A 182 -0.98 -4.61 -15.24
CA GLU A 182 -0.01 -4.31 -16.32
C GLU A 182 1.45 -4.43 -15.84
N ASP A 183 1.76 -3.90 -14.65
CA ASP A 183 3.14 -3.92 -14.13
C ASP A 183 3.44 -5.16 -13.30
N ARG A 184 2.44 -6.02 -13.03
CA ARG A 184 2.54 -7.19 -12.16
C ARG A 184 3.02 -6.86 -10.74
N ILE A 185 2.78 -5.63 -10.28
CA ILE A 185 3.09 -5.21 -8.91
C ILE A 185 2.04 -5.82 -7.98
N THR A 186 2.49 -6.51 -6.95
CA THR A 186 1.64 -7.06 -5.90
C THR A 186 1.10 -5.92 -5.05
N ILE A 187 -0.21 -5.90 -4.82
CA ILE A 187 -0.89 -4.89 -4.01
C ILE A 187 -1.34 -5.50 -2.69
N ILE A 188 -1.04 -4.83 -1.58
CA ILE A 188 -1.64 -5.10 -0.28
C ILE A 188 -2.30 -3.79 0.17
N MET A 189 -3.62 -3.77 0.27
CA MET A 189 -4.37 -2.55 0.55
C MET A 189 -5.27 -2.72 1.77
N ILE A 190 -5.26 -1.73 2.66
CA ILE A 190 -6.31 -1.57 3.66
C ILE A 190 -7.44 -0.74 3.06
N SER A 191 -8.68 -1.22 3.20
CA SER A 191 -9.87 -0.48 2.78
C SER A 191 -11.00 -0.63 3.80
N HIS A 192 -11.78 0.43 3.96
CA HIS A 192 -13.05 0.40 4.69
C HIS A 192 -14.24 0.19 3.76
N ASP A 193 -14.09 0.41 2.46
CA ASP A 193 -15.11 0.13 1.46
C ASP A 193 -15.00 -1.32 1.01
N ILE A 194 -15.79 -2.18 1.67
CA ILE A 194 -15.80 -3.61 1.41
C ILE A 194 -16.23 -3.90 -0.04
N LYS A 195 -17.23 -3.17 -0.56
CA LYS A 195 -17.73 -3.38 -1.93
C LYS A 195 -16.68 -3.03 -2.99
N ALA A 196 -16.06 -1.86 -2.86
CA ALA A 196 -15.00 -1.48 -3.78
C ALA A 196 -13.79 -2.41 -3.65
N ALA A 197 -13.39 -2.74 -2.42
CA ALA A 197 -12.29 -3.66 -2.16
C ALA A 197 -12.50 -5.04 -2.80
N THR A 198 -13.70 -5.61 -2.65
CA THR A 198 -14.02 -6.92 -3.24
C THR A 198 -14.05 -6.89 -4.77
N ASN A 199 -14.39 -5.77 -5.40
CA ASN A 199 -14.41 -5.67 -6.86
C ASN A 199 -13.02 -5.81 -7.51
N TYR A 200 -11.97 -5.34 -6.85
CA TYR A 200 -10.61 -5.29 -7.41
C TYR A 200 -9.67 -6.35 -6.83
N ALA A 201 -9.92 -6.83 -5.61
CA ALA A 201 -9.05 -7.78 -4.95
C ALA A 201 -9.14 -9.20 -5.54
N SER A 202 -8.00 -9.89 -5.58
CA SER A 202 -7.93 -11.33 -5.83
C SER A 202 -8.12 -12.14 -4.55
N HIS A 203 -7.63 -11.60 -3.42
CA HIS A 203 -7.70 -12.21 -2.09
C HIS A 203 -8.18 -11.21 -1.05
N ILE A 204 -8.85 -11.70 -0.03
CA ILE A 204 -9.35 -10.92 1.10
C ILE A 204 -8.75 -11.47 2.41
N LEU A 205 -8.27 -10.56 3.24
CA LEU A 205 -7.97 -10.81 4.66
C LEU A 205 -8.97 -9.99 5.47
N HIS A 206 -9.98 -10.65 6.04
CA HIS A 206 -10.96 -10.02 6.89
C HIS A 206 -10.56 -10.19 8.36
N ILE A 207 -10.38 -9.07 9.06
CA ILE A 207 -10.06 -9.00 10.48
C ILE A 207 -11.33 -8.63 11.24
N GLY A 208 -12.02 -9.64 11.78
CA GLY A 208 -13.23 -9.54 12.59
C GLY A 208 -13.10 -10.36 13.86
N GLU A 209 -14.22 -10.86 14.40
CA GLU A 209 -14.22 -11.81 15.53
C GLU A 209 -13.38 -13.05 15.21
N GLU A 210 -13.51 -13.54 13.97
CA GLU A 210 -12.64 -14.53 13.38
C GLU A 210 -11.84 -13.92 12.22
N ILE A 211 -10.58 -14.33 12.10
CA ILE A 211 -9.75 -13.93 10.97
C ILE A 211 -10.05 -14.86 9.79
N PHE A 212 -10.47 -14.28 8.68
CA PHE A 212 -10.64 -14.99 7.42
C PHE A 212 -9.56 -14.58 6.43
N TYR A 213 -8.95 -15.56 5.76
CA TYR A 213 -8.09 -15.35 4.60
C TYR A 213 -8.48 -16.33 3.50
N GLY A 214 -8.73 -15.81 2.31
CA GLY A 214 -9.11 -16.62 1.16
C GLY A 214 -9.24 -15.80 -0.13
N THR A 215 -9.66 -16.45 -1.20
CA THR A 215 -9.98 -15.78 -2.46
C THR A 215 -11.23 -14.91 -2.30
N ARG A 216 -11.37 -13.93 -3.21
CA ARG A 216 -12.59 -13.12 -3.29
C ARG A 216 -13.87 -13.98 -3.36
N GLN A 217 -13.85 -15.04 -4.18
CA GLN A 217 -15.03 -15.92 -4.34
C GLN A 217 -15.40 -16.67 -3.05
N GLU A 218 -14.40 -17.11 -2.27
CA GLU A 218 -14.63 -17.74 -0.97
C GLU A 218 -15.22 -16.76 0.03
N TYR A 219 -14.74 -15.52 0.02
CA TYR A 219 -15.27 -14.45 0.87
C TYR A 219 -16.72 -14.09 0.52
N GLU A 220 -17.04 -13.92 -0.75
CA GLU A 220 -18.40 -13.61 -1.23
C GLU A 220 -19.40 -14.73 -0.84
N ARG A 221 -19.01 -16.00 -0.94
CA ARG A 221 -19.82 -17.13 -0.49
C ARG A 221 -20.09 -17.10 1.02
N ARG A 222 -19.08 -16.76 1.83
CA ARG A 222 -19.24 -16.62 3.28
C ARG A 222 -20.25 -15.54 3.63
N CYS A 223 -20.17 -14.36 3.03
CA CYS A 223 -21.11 -13.26 3.26
C CYS A 223 -22.54 -13.50 2.74
N THR A 224 -22.76 -14.53 1.94
CA THR A 224 -24.12 -14.88 1.41
C THR A 224 -24.82 -15.90 2.31
N ILE A 225 -24.10 -16.55 3.23
CA ILE A 225 -24.62 -17.59 4.14
C ILE A 225 -25.02 -16.98 5.49
N ASP A 226 -24.51 -15.81 5.86
CA ASP A 226 -24.88 -15.00 7.03
C ASP A 226 -25.98 -14.00 6.67
#